data_5a136a96eb16c7742970b7d47dd50234
#
_entry.id   5a136a96eb16c7742970b7d47dd50234
#
_cell.length_a   1.000
_cell.length_b   1.000
_cell.length_c   1.000
_cell.angle_alpha   90.00
_cell.angle_beta   90.00
_cell.angle_gamma   90.00
#
_symmetry.space_group_name_H-M   'P 1'
#
loop_
_entity.id
_entity.type
_entity.pdbx_description
1 polymer ?
#
loop_
_entity_poly.entity_id
_entity_poly.type
_entity_poly.pdbx_seq_one_letter_code
_entity_poly.pdbx_strand_id
1 'polypeptide(L)'
;MIEVKGLTKYYGERPAIRDLNFAIDKGEVIGFLGLNGAGKSTTLKILGCVLLPSTGDVTVDGIDIARHPHEVRRRIGFLPDQPPLYPEMTVGRYLTFVARLRGVSTADVKARVTEAEEKTATRGVHDEPISSLSHGYRQRVGVAQALVHRPKLLILDEPTSGLDPRQIVEMRSMIRALRGEHTVLLSSHILSEISQTCDRLLIIQDGEIVDQGSEEDIARRIGGSAAVAIEVDVAGGPDAALSVLNGLTGVARATVLKQAGGVTTLRVDSATDLRAHIARAVVMGGLDLVRIDRGQVRLEAIFLQLTETKEMPS
;
A
#
# COMPACT_ATOMS: atom_id res chain seq x y z
N MET A 1 3.31 17.73 -1.87
CA MET A 1 4.57 17.16 -2.42
C MET A 1 4.43 16.78 -3.87
N ILE A 2 3.40 16.03 -4.23
CA ILE A 2 3.03 15.71 -5.63
C ILE A 2 1.68 16.34 -5.93
N GLU A 3 1.52 16.88 -7.12
CA GLU A 3 0.24 17.33 -7.66
C GLU A 3 0.07 16.78 -9.07
N VAL A 4 -1.04 16.10 -9.32
CA VAL A 4 -1.40 15.46 -10.59
C VAL A 4 -2.75 15.99 -11.05
N LYS A 5 -2.82 16.51 -12.28
CA LYS A 5 -4.01 17.12 -12.87
C LYS A 5 -4.24 16.58 -14.28
N GLY A 6 -5.37 15.90 -14.49
CA GLY A 6 -5.78 15.41 -15.80
C GLY A 6 -4.83 14.41 -16.44
N LEU A 7 -4.05 13.67 -15.62
CA LEU A 7 -2.99 12.81 -16.13
C LEU A 7 -3.56 11.65 -16.95
N THR A 8 -3.17 11.59 -18.22
CA THR A 8 -3.59 10.55 -19.15
C THR A 8 -2.41 9.98 -19.91
N LYS A 9 -2.42 8.67 -20.13
CA LYS A 9 -1.41 7.96 -20.93
C LYS A 9 -2.06 6.96 -21.88
N TYR A 10 -1.76 7.11 -23.16
CA TYR A 10 -2.11 6.16 -24.20
C TYR A 10 -0.93 5.29 -24.61
N TYR A 11 -1.20 4.02 -24.90
CA TYR A 11 -0.32 3.11 -25.65
C TYR A 11 -1.06 2.73 -26.94
N GLY A 12 -0.66 3.36 -28.06
CA GLY A 12 -1.45 3.34 -29.27
C GLY A 12 -2.83 3.99 -29.04
N GLU A 13 -3.90 3.30 -29.36
CA GLU A 13 -5.27 3.77 -29.16
C GLU A 13 -5.85 3.45 -27.77
N ARG A 14 -5.17 2.62 -26.99
CA ARG A 14 -5.66 2.19 -25.66
C ARG A 14 -5.13 3.11 -24.57
N PRO A 15 -6.00 3.74 -23.77
CA PRO A 15 -5.60 4.46 -22.58
C PRO A 15 -5.23 3.47 -21.49
N ALA A 16 -4.02 3.61 -20.94
CA ALA A 16 -3.58 2.87 -19.76
C ALA A 16 -3.99 3.59 -18.47
N ILE A 17 -4.09 4.92 -18.51
CA ILE A 17 -4.62 5.77 -17.44
C ILE A 17 -5.38 6.93 -18.09
N ARG A 18 -6.43 7.40 -17.40
CA ARG A 18 -7.30 8.49 -17.88
C ARG A 18 -7.59 9.47 -16.75
N ASP A 19 -7.39 10.74 -17.04
CA ASP A 19 -7.80 11.87 -16.22
C ASP A 19 -7.53 11.70 -14.72
N LEU A 20 -6.35 11.18 -14.36
CA LEU A 20 -6.00 11.02 -12.95
C LEU A 20 -5.80 12.39 -12.30
N ASN A 21 -6.48 12.60 -11.18
CA ASN A 21 -6.42 13.82 -10.40
C ASN A 21 -6.20 13.48 -8.91
N PHE A 22 -5.04 13.82 -8.36
CA PHE A 22 -4.72 13.61 -6.95
C PHE A 22 -3.56 14.47 -6.48
N ALA A 23 -3.47 14.64 -5.16
CA ALA A 23 -2.33 15.29 -4.51
C ALA A 23 -1.79 14.42 -3.37
N ILE A 24 -0.49 14.51 -3.12
CA ILE A 24 0.21 13.84 -2.02
C ILE A 24 0.97 14.88 -1.22
N ASP A 25 0.76 14.91 0.09
CA ASP A 25 1.42 15.83 0.99
C ASP A 25 2.82 15.34 1.37
N LYS A 26 3.62 16.24 1.94
CA LYS A 26 4.98 15.92 2.32
C LYS A 26 5.02 15.06 3.58
N GLY A 27 5.80 13.98 3.55
CA GLY A 27 6.03 13.11 4.70
C GLY A 27 4.98 12.01 4.87
N GLU A 28 3.96 11.91 3.98
CA GLU A 28 2.97 10.84 3.98
C GLU A 28 3.52 9.55 3.37
N VAL A 29 2.97 8.41 3.81
CA VAL A 29 3.11 7.10 3.17
C VAL A 29 1.79 6.77 2.49
N ILE A 30 1.78 6.78 1.16
CA ILE A 30 0.58 6.59 0.33
C ILE A 30 0.63 5.23 -0.35
N GLY A 31 -0.47 4.48 -0.26
CA GLY A 31 -0.68 3.24 -0.98
C GLY A 31 -1.43 3.44 -2.30
N PHE A 32 -0.89 2.94 -3.39
CA PHE A 32 -1.52 2.94 -4.70
C PHE A 32 -2.03 1.53 -5.01
N LEU A 33 -3.32 1.30 -4.75
CA LEU A 33 -3.96 0.00 -4.80
C LEU A 33 -4.73 -0.20 -6.12
N GLY A 34 -4.63 -1.37 -6.71
CA GLY A 34 -5.39 -1.75 -7.90
C GLY A 34 -4.99 -3.12 -8.43
N LEU A 35 -5.85 -3.75 -9.22
CA LEU A 35 -5.53 -5.01 -9.88
C LEU A 35 -4.38 -4.87 -10.88
N ASN A 36 -3.87 -6.01 -11.34
CA ASN A 36 -2.89 -6.01 -12.41
C ASN A 36 -3.53 -5.44 -13.69
N GLY A 37 -2.79 -4.55 -14.37
CA GLY A 37 -3.32 -3.83 -15.54
C GLY A 37 -4.13 -2.57 -15.24
N ALA A 38 -4.45 -2.26 -13.98
CA ALA A 38 -5.24 -1.07 -13.61
C ALA A 38 -4.55 0.29 -13.89
N GLY A 39 -3.26 0.31 -14.26
CA GLY A 39 -2.51 1.54 -14.55
C GLY A 39 -1.48 1.95 -13.50
N LYS A 40 -1.32 1.20 -12.40
CA LYS A 40 -0.37 1.50 -11.30
C LYS A 40 1.04 1.80 -11.80
N SER A 41 1.70 0.80 -12.39
CA SER A 41 3.11 0.93 -12.84
C SER A 41 3.27 2.00 -13.93
N THR A 42 2.26 2.23 -14.78
CA THR A 42 2.27 3.34 -15.75
C THR A 42 2.32 4.69 -15.03
N THR A 43 1.47 4.89 -14.04
CA THR A 43 1.43 6.11 -13.23
C THR A 43 2.76 6.30 -12.49
N LEU A 44 3.27 5.25 -11.82
CA LEU A 44 4.54 5.34 -11.08
C LEU A 44 5.74 5.64 -11.99
N LYS A 45 5.78 5.07 -13.21
CA LYS A 45 6.82 5.38 -14.21
C LYS A 45 6.77 6.83 -14.68
N ILE A 46 5.57 7.41 -14.80
CA ILE A 46 5.44 8.83 -15.15
C ILE A 46 5.94 9.70 -14.00
N LEU A 47 5.48 9.43 -12.76
CA LEU A 47 5.93 10.15 -11.57
C LEU A 47 7.45 10.01 -11.34
N GLY A 48 8.02 8.85 -11.69
CA GLY A 48 9.47 8.57 -11.66
C GLY A 48 10.26 9.20 -12.78
N CYS A 49 9.63 9.98 -13.68
CA CYS A 49 10.24 10.56 -14.88
C CYS A 49 10.90 9.51 -15.80
N VAL A 50 10.38 8.28 -15.83
CA VAL A 50 10.79 7.19 -16.74
C VAL A 50 9.95 7.19 -18.00
N LEU A 51 8.69 7.63 -17.89
CA LEU A 51 7.72 7.69 -18.97
C LEU A 51 7.12 9.10 -19.05
N LEU A 52 6.89 9.61 -20.25
CA LEU A 52 6.17 10.86 -20.44
C LEU A 52 4.65 10.63 -20.47
N PRO A 53 3.85 11.54 -19.91
CA PRO A 53 2.40 11.52 -20.07
C PRO A 53 2.01 11.78 -21.52
N SER A 54 0.79 11.40 -21.91
CA SER A 54 0.20 11.82 -23.18
C SER A 54 -0.44 13.21 -23.04
N THR A 55 -1.15 13.45 -21.93
CA THR A 55 -1.73 14.75 -21.55
C THR A 55 -1.77 14.87 -20.01
N GLY A 56 -2.04 16.08 -19.54
CA GLY A 56 -2.12 16.41 -18.12
C GLY A 56 -0.81 16.90 -17.54
N ASP A 57 -0.90 17.50 -16.37
CA ASP A 57 0.19 18.15 -15.67
C ASP A 57 0.57 17.38 -14.40
N VAL A 58 1.87 17.24 -14.18
CA VAL A 58 2.40 16.62 -12.96
C VAL A 58 3.53 17.48 -12.42
N THR A 59 3.44 17.83 -11.15
CA THR A 59 4.51 18.50 -10.43
C THR A 59 5.00 17.67 -9.25
N VAL A 60 6.29 17.69 -8.99
CA VAL A 60 6.93 17.12 -7.81
C VAL A 60 7.75 18.21 -7.14
N ASP A 61 7.43 18.48 -5.87
CA ASP A 61 8.04 19.58 -5.10
C ASP A 61 7.94 20.95 -5.83
N GLY A 62 6.79 21.16 -6.52
CA GLY A 62 6.51 22.36 -7.32
C GLY A 62 7.20 22.41 -8.69
N ILE A 63 7.90 21.35 -9.10
CA ILE A 63 8.63 21.28 -10.36
C ILE A 63 7.90 20.40 -11.36
N ASP A 64 7.64 20.93 -12.54
CA ASP A 64 7.01 20.22 -13.65
C ASP A 64 7.91 19.09 -14.17
N ILE A 65 7.40 17.86 -14.18
CA ILE A 65 8.17 16.67 -14.59
C ILE A 65 8.49 16.64 -16.09
N ALA A 66 7.66 17.24 -16.92
CA ALA A 66 7.86 17.27 -18.38
C ALA A 66 8.89 18.33 -18.78
N ARG A 67 8.87 19.49 -18.10
CA ARG A 67 9.77 20.61 -18.40
C ARG A 67 11.16 20.46 -17.76
N HIS A 68 11.21 19.92 -16.53
CA HIS A 68 12.44 19.82 -15.73
C HIS A 68 12.71 18.42 -15.19
N PRO A 69 12.68 17.35 -16.03
CA PRO A 69 12.78 15.97 -15.56
C PRO A 69 14.10 15.65 -14.84
N HIS A 70 15.20 16.29 -15.21
CA HIS A 70 16.49 16.08 -14.55
C HIS A 70 16.51 16.62 -13.13
N GLU A 71 15.87 17.76 -12.88
CA GLU A 71 15.77 18.34 -11.55
C GLU A 71 14.87 17.52 -10.65
N VAL A 72 13.75 17.04 -11.20
CA VAL A 72 12.83 16.16 -10.50
C VAL A 72 13.50 14.83 -10.13
N ARG A 73 14.23 14.18 -11.06
CA ARG A 73 14.93 12.92 -10.80
C ARG A 73 15.97 13.00 -9.66
N ARG A 74 16.53 14.17 -9.36
CA ARG A 74 17.40 14.37 -8.19
C ARG A 74 16.65 14.33 -6.87
N ARG A 75 15.34 14.55 -6.88
CA ARG A 75 14.46 14.58 -5.71
C ARG A 75 13.67 13.29 -5.51
N ILE A 76 13.75 12.36 -6.48
CA ILE A 76 12.99 11.11 -6.49
C ILE A 76 13.93 9.92 -6.39
N GLY A 77 13.62 9.00 -5.46
CA GLY A 77 14.09 7.63 -5.50
C GLY A 77 13.02 6.76 -6.15
N PHE A 78 13.41 5.91 -7.09
CA PHE A 78 12.47 5.02 -7.78
C PHE A 78 12.96 3.57 -7.74
N LEU A 79 12.12 2.69 -7.25
CA LEU A 79 12.24 1.25 -7.32
C LEU A 79 11.16 0.72 -8.26
N PRO A 80 11.47 0.29 -9.48
CA PRO A 80 10.53 -0.42 -10.32
C PRO A 80 10.30 -1.85 -9.80
N ASP A 81 9.23 -2.51 -10.25
CA ASP A 81 8.88 -3.90 -9.92
C ASP A 81 10.09 -4.87 -10.07
N GLN A 82 10.88 -4.70 -11.11
CA GLN A 82 12.17 -5.37 -11.26
C GLN A 82 13.31 -4.40 -10.98
N PRO A 83 14.02 -4.54 -9.84
CA PRO A 83 15.13 -3.65 -9.51
C PRO A 83 16.23 -3.70 -10.57
N PRO A 84 16.73 -2.55 -11.06
CA PRO A 84 17.79 -2.49 -12.10
C PRO A 84 19.17 -2.76 -11.49
N LEU A 85 19.38 -3.95 -10.98
CA LEU A 85 20.62 -4.36 -10.30
C LEU A 85 21.67 -4.86 -11.29
N TYR A 86 22.95 -4.66 -10.95
CA TYR A 86 24.09 -5.22 -11.69
C TYR A 86 24.62 -6.46 -10.96
N PRO A 87 24.29 -7.68 -11.41
CA PRO A 87 24.59 -8.92 -10.70
C PRO A 87 26.06 -9.14 -10.35
N GLU A 88 26.98 -8.65 -11.19
CA GLU A 88 28.43 -8.79 -11.05
C GLU A 88 29.05 -7.84 -10.03
N MET A 89 28.32 -6.78 -9.63
CA MET A 89 28.79 -5.82 -8.65
C MET A 89 28.52 -6.33 -7.24
N THR A 90 29.39 -5.97 -6.29
CA THR A 90 29.04 -6.06 -4.86
C THR A 90 28.03 -4.98 -4.50
N VAL A 91 27.23 -5.21 -3.43
CA VAL A 91 26.24 -4.23 -2.95
C VAL A 91 26.85 -2.85 -2.74
N GLY A 92 27.97 -2.78 -2.02
CA GLY A 92 28.64 -1.51 -1.73
C GLY A 92 29.16 -0.80 -2.99
N ARG A 93 29.70 -1.54 -3.97
CA ARG A 93 30.12 -0.96 -5.25
C ARG A 93 28.93 -0.43 -6.07
N TYR A 94 27.85 -1.20 -6.12
CA TYR A 94 26.63 -0.80 -6.81
C TYR A 94 26.02 0.47 -6.18
N LEU A 95 25.87 0.51 -4.87
CA LEU A 95 25.33 1.69 -4.17
C LEU A 95 26.24 2.91 -4.34
N THR A 96 27.55 2.72 -4.30
CA THR A 96 28.55 3.78 -4.60
C THR A 96 28.39 4.32 -6.03
N PHE A 97 28.21 3.44 -6.99
CA PHE A 97 27.96 3.82 -8.38
C PHE A 97 26.68 4.64 -8.51
N VAL A 98 25.59 4.16 -7.93
CA VAL A 98 24.28 4.86 -7.98
C VAL A 98 24.36 6.21 -7.27
N ALA A 99 25.01 6.32 -6.10
CA ALA A 99 25.19 7.58 -5.38
C ALA A 99 25.87 8.63 -6.25
N ARG A 100 26.96 8.26 -6.93
CA ARG A 100 27.68 9.15 -7.87
C ARG A 100 26.81 9.55 -9.06
N LEU A 101 26.08 8.59 -9.66
CA LEU A 101 25.16 8.84 -10.77
C LEU A 101 24.07 9.84 -10.38
N ARG A 102 23.61 9.79 -9.12
CA ARG A 102 22.60 10.70 -8.56
C ARG A 102 23.17 12.04 -8.10
N GLY A 103 24.48 12.28 -8.28
CA GLY A 103 25.13 13.54 -8.00
C GLY A 103 25.50 13.75 -6.53
N VAL A 104 25.61 12.68 -5.75
CA VAL A 104 26.17 12.75 -4.39
C VAL A 104 27.65 13.12 -4.47
N SER A 105 28.09 14.10 -3.67
CA SER A 105 29.48 14.54 -3.65
C SER A 105 30.42 13.40 -3.27
N THR A 106 31.63 13.36 -3.83
CA THR A 106 32.60 12.30 -3.52
C THR A 106 32.89 12.17 -2.03
N ALA A 107 32.87 13.28 -1.29
CA ALA A 107 33.09 13.31 0.15
C ALA A 107 31.95 12.62 0.92
N ASP A 108 30.71 12.71 0.42
CA ASP A 108 29.53 12.19 1.12
C ASP A 108 29.17 10.75 0.72
N VAL A 109 29.67 10.24 -0.43
CA VAL A 109 29.25 8.94 -0.98
C VAL A 109 29.32 7.83 0.08
N LYS A 110 30.43 7.72 0.82
CA LYS A 110 30.62 6.68 1.84
C LYS A 110 29.54 6.75 2.93
N ALA A 111 29.28 7.95 3.44
CA ALA A 111 28.27 8.16 4.49
C ALA A 111 26.86 7.85 3.98
N ARG A 112 26.54 8.26 2.74
CA ARG A 112 25.24 7.98 2.10
C ARG A 112 24.99 6.50 1.86
N VAL A 113 26.02 5.78 1.38
CA VAL A 113 25.94 4.33 1.20
C VAL A 113 25.72 3.62 2.53
N THR A 114 26.53 3.96 3.56
CA THR A 114 26.36 3.38 4.90
C THR A 114 24.95 3.62 5.45
N GLU A 115 24.45 4.85 5.36
CA GLU A 115 23.11 5.20 5.83
C GLU A 115 22.01 4.42 5.08
N ALA A 116 22.11 4.32 3.75
CA ALA A 116 21.14 3.56 2.94
C ALA A 116 21.15 2.07 3.30
N GLU A 117 22.34 1.48 3.52
CA GLU A 117 22.48 0.09 3.95
C GLU A 117 21.91 -0.17 5.33
N GLU A 118 22.10 0.74 6.28
CA GLU A 118 21.54 0.66 7.63
C GLU A 118 20.01 0.72 7.60
N LYS A 119 19.44 1.69 6.86
CA LYS A 119 17.99 1.84 6.71
C LYS A 119 17.32 0.63 6.05
N THR A 120 18.03 -0.09 5.20
CA THR A 120 17.51 -1.25 4.47
C THR A 120 17.99 -2.61 5.00
N ALA A 121 18.76 -2.61 6.10
CA ALA A 121 19.36 -3.80 6.69
C ALA A 121 20.19 -4.62 5.67
N THR A 122 20.93 -3.93 4.78
CA THR A 122 21.82 -4.56 3.78
C THR A 122 23.30 -4.45 4.15
N ARG A 123 23.64 -3.84 5.28
CA ARG A 123 25.03 -3.65 5.72
C ARG A 123 25.81 -4.95 5.82
N GLY A 124 25.17 -6.03 6.28
CA GLY A 124 25.81 -7.36 6.44
C GLY A 124 26.18 -8.03 5.11
N VAL A 125 25.70 -7.54 3.97
CA VAL A 125 25.96 -8.07 2.62
C VAL A 125 26.72 -7.07 1.73
N HIS A 126 27.36 -6.05 2.33
CA HIS A 126 28.07 -4.97 1.61
C HIS A 126 29.05 -5.47 0.55
N ASP A 127 29.83 -6.48 0.91
CA ASP A 127 30.90 -7.05 0.08
C ASP A 127 30.42 -8.24 -0.78
N GLU A 128 29.16 -8.67 -0.61
CA GLU A 128 28.60 -9.79 -1.36
C GLU A 128 28.23 -9.37 -2.79
N PRO A 129 28.48 -10.23 -3.80
CA PRO A 129 27.96 -10.02 -5.15
C PRO A 129 26.43 -10.05 -5.15
N ILE A 130 25.80 -9.13 -5.90
CA ILE A 130 24.34 -9.07 -5.99
C ILE A 130 23.74 -10.37 -6.56
N SER A 131 24.46 -11.07 -7.42
CA SER A 131 24.06 -12.37 -7.96
C SER A 131 23.87 -13.45 -6.90
N SER A 132 24.62 -13.41 -5.79
CA SER A 132 24.53 -14.41 -4.70
C SER A 132 23.37 -14.15 -3.74
N LEU A 133 22.74 -12.97 -3.79
CA LEU A 133 21.71 -12.57 -2.86
C LEU A 133 20.37 -13.28 -3.10
N SER A 134 19.64 -13.56 -2.01
CA SER A 134 18.24 -13.96 -2.09
C SER A 134 17.37 -12.88 -2.73
N HIS A 135 16.16 -13.25 -3.18
CA HIS A 135 15.22 -12.28 -3.75
C HIS A 135 14.93 -11.13 -2.78
N GLY A 136 14.68 -11.42 -1.50
CA GLY A 136 14.43 -10.41 -0.49
C GLY A 136 15.59 -9.44 -0.27
N TYR A 137 16.83 -9.94 -0.27
CA TYR A 137 17.99 -9.04 -0.21
C TYR A 137 18.13 -8.20 -1.47
N ARG A 138 17.86 -8.73 -2.66
CA ARG A 138 17.85 -7.93 -3.91
C ARG A 138 16.81 -6.82 -3.85
N GLN A 139 15.60 -7.08 -3.33
CA GLN A 139 14.59 -6.04 -3.11
C GLN A 139 15.07 -4.96 -2.14
N ARG A 140 15.70 -5.32 -1.02
CA ARG A 140 16.27 -4.36 -0.06
C ARG A 140 17.38 -3.52 -0.68
N VAL A 141 18.25 -4.11 -1.49
CA VAL A 141 19.28 -3.36 -2.27
C VAL A 141 18.61 -2.43 -3.27
N GLY A 142 17.50 -2.86 -3.88
CA GLY A 142 16.67 -2.02 -4.75
C GLY A 142 16.08 -0.81 -4.01
N VAL A 143 15.64 -0.97 -2.75
CA VAL A 143 15.22 0.19 -1.93
C VAL A 143 16.42 1.05 -1.54
N ALA A 144 17.56 0.45 -1.17
CA ALA A 144 18.78 1.17 -0.79
C ALA A 144 19.27 2.09 -1.92
N GLN A 145 19.26 1.60 -3.17
CA GLN A 145 19.64 2.42 -4.34
C GLN A 145 18.70 3.61 -4.55
N ALA A 146 17.41 3.43 -4.24
CA ALA A 146 16.44 4.52 -4.33
C ALA A 146 16.64 5.56 -3.21
N LEU A 147 17.19 5.17 -2.05
CA LEU A 147 17.41 6.02 -0.87
C LEU A 147 18.75 6.74 -0.84
N VAL A 148 19.79 6.21 -1.53
CA VAL A 148 21.20 6.60 -1.33
C VAL A 148 21.50 8.09 -1.51
N HIS A 149 20.70 8.82 -2.29
CA HIS A 149 20.83 10.26 -2.51
C HIS A 149 19.88 11.12 -1.66
N ARG A 150 19.22 10.53 -0.65
CA ARG A 150 18.20 11.16 0.23
C ARG A 150 17.10 11.88 -0.56
N PRO A 151 16.31 11.17 -1.36
CA PRO A 151 15.22 11.76 -2.13
C PRO A 151 14.15 12.35 -1.21
N LYS A 152 13.45 13.37 -1.66
CA LYS A 152 12.25 13.88 -0.97
C LYS A 152 11.03 12.96 -1.17
N LEU A 153 10.98 12.29 -2.33
CA LEU A 153 9.94 11.36 -2.74
C LEU A 153 10.55 10.01 -3.06
N LEU A 154 10.03 8.96 -2.43
CA LEU A 154 10.36 7.58 -2.72
C LEU A 154 9.16 6.91 -3.40
N ILE A 155 9.36 6.37 -4.58
CA ILE A 155 8.35 5.64 -5.36
C ILE A 155 8.78 4.18 -5.42
N LEU A 156 7.91 3.28 -4.92
CA LEU A 156 8.18 1.84 -4.83
C LEU A 156 7.08 1.08 -5.58
N ASP A 157 7.43 0.43 -6.68
CA ASP A 157 6.49 -0.39 -7.46
C ASP A 157 6.55 -1.84 -6.98
N GLU A 158 5.49 -2.33 -6.34
CA GLU A 158 5.33 -3.68 -5.78
C GLU A 158 6.53 -4.15 -4.91
N PRO A 159 6.96 -3.38 -3.88
CA PRO A 159 8.20 -3.65 -3.15
C PRO A 159 8.20 -4.97 -2.36
N THR A 160 7.04 -5.57 -2.12
CA THR A 160 6.83 -6.82 -1.39
C THR A 160 6.59 -8.03 -2.30
N SER A 161 6.56 -7.81 -3.62
CA SER A 161 6.28 -8.88 -4.59
C SER A 161 7.30 -10.02 -4.50
N GLY A 162 6.81 -11.26 -4.40
CA GLY A 162 7.64 -12.46 -4.35
C GLY A 162 8.42 -12.68 -3.04
N LEU A 163 8.12 -11.92 -1.99
CA LEU A 163 8.69 -12.09 -0.66
C LEU A 163 7.89 -13.11 0.15
N ASP A 164 8.56 -13.82 1.05
CA ASP A 164 7.88 -14.64 2.04
C ASP A 164 7.20 -13.80 3.13
N PRO A 165 6.25 -14.35 3.92
CA PRO A 165 5.48 -13.59 4.90
C PRO A 165 6.34 -12.84 5.93
N ARG A 166 7.49 -13.40 6.35
CA ARG A 166 8.40 -12.76 7.29
C ARG A 166 9.10 -11.55 6.65
N GLN A 167 9.58 -11.73 5.43
CA GLN A 167 10.22 -10.65 4.66
C GLN A 167 9.24 -9.53 4.33
N ILE A 168 7.96 -9.82 4.07
CA ILE A 168 6.90 -8.81 3.90
C ILE A 168 6.77 -7.94 5.14
N VAL A 169 6.69 -8.54 6.34
CA VAL A 169 6.61 -7.80 7.61
C VAL A 169 7.84 -6.90 7.82
N GLU A 170 9.03 -7.43 7.56
CA GLU A 170 10.29 -6.69 7.68
C GLU A 170 10.36 -5.52 6.68
N MET A 171 9.97 -5.74 5.41
CA MET A 171 9.92 -4.71 4.37
C MET A 171 8.95 -3.59 4.74
N ARG A 172 7.74 -3.93 5.21
CA ARG A 172 6.74 -2.96 5.66
C ARG A 172 7.24 -2.12 6.85
N SER A 173 7.87 -2.76 7.82
CA SER A 173 8.46 -2.06 8.97
C SER A 173 9.55 -1.08 8.54
N MET A 174 10.38 -1.47 7.57
CA MET A 174 11.39 -0.62 6.96
C MET A 174 10.77 0.58 6.23
N ILE A 175 9.75 0.36 5.40
CA ILE A 175 9.06 1.44 4.67
C ILE A 175 8.40 2.41 5.66
N ARG A 176 7.76 1.92 6.73
CA ARG A 176 7.17 2.75 7.78
C ARG A 176 8.18 3.62 8.50
N ALA A 177 9.39 3.10 8.74
CA ALA A 177 10.47 3.86 9.39
C ALA A 177 10.96 5.05 8.55
N LEU A 178 10.66 5.10 7.25
CA LEU A 178 11.00 6.21 6.36
C LEU A 178 10.00 7.37 6.45
N ARG A 179 8.86 7.16 7.12
CA ARG A 179 7.80 8.17 7.30
C ARG A 179 8.34 9.43 7.96
N GLY A 180 7.87 10.59 7.50
CA GLY A 180 8.27 11.91 8.01
C GLY A 180 9.58 12.42 7.41
N GLU A 181 10.57 11.55 7.21
CA GLU A 181 11.83 11.90 6.54
C GLU A 181 11.65 11.93 5.00
N HIS A 182 10.90 10.97 4.49
CA HIS A 182 10.56 10.86 3.07
C HIS A 182 9.04 10.86 2.87
N THR A 183 8.58 11.39 1.74
CA THR A 183 7.24 11.07 1.21
C THR A 183 7.37 9.75 0.48
N VAL A 184 6.51 8.79 0.75
CA VAL A 184 6.57 7.46 0.13
C VAL A 184 5.29 7.17 -0.63
N LEU A 185 5.41 6.79 -1.90
CA LEU A 185 4.32 6.26 -2.71
C LEU A 185 4.66 4.83 -3.07
N LEU A 186 3.87 3.88 -2.60
CA LEU A 186 4.08 2.46 -2.91
C LEU A 186 2.86 1.85 -3.58
N SER A 187 3.07 1.00 -4.58
CA SER A 187 2.00 0.21 -5.20
C SER A 187 1.93 -1.18 -4.58
N SER A 188 0.73 -1.72 -4.53
CA SER A 188 0.47 -3.15 -4.36
C SER A 188 -0.89 -3.52 -4.96
N HIS A 189 -1.08 -4.78 -5.28
CA HIS A 189 -2.37 -5.38 -5.59
C HIS A 189 -2.97 -6.10 -4.37
N ILE A 190 -2.25 -6.14 -3.25
CA ILE A 190 -2.65 -6.80 -2.00
C ILE A 190 -3.04 -5.74 -0.98
N LEU A 191 -4.32 -5.68 -0.67
CA LEU A 191 -4.88 -4.65 0.19
C LEU A 191 -4.33 -4.70 1.62
N SER A 192 -4.23 -5.91 2.23
CA SER A 192 -3.73 -6.09 3.59
C SER A 192 -2.26 -5.66 3.78
N GLU A 193 -1.48 -5.59 2.71
CA GLU A 193 -0.12 -5.06 2.76
C GLU A 193 -0.11 -3.54 2.84
N ILE A 194 -0.97 -2.90 2.05
CA ILE A 194 -1.06 -1.45 1.95
C ILE A 194 -1.71 -0.85 3.19
N SER A 195 -2.85 -1.39 3.64
CA SER A 195 -3.61 -0.85 4.76
C SER A 195 -2.80 -0.81 6.06
N GLN A 196 -1.92 -1.79 6.25
CA GLN A 196 -1.03 -1.84 7.41
C GLN A 196 0.23 -0.97 7.29
N THR A 197 0.48 -0.37 6.13
CA THR A 197 1.72 0.36 5.86
C THR A 197 1.48 1.85 5.62
N CYS A 198 0.36 2.20 5.00
CA CYS A 198 0.08 3.53 4.46
C CYS A 198 -0.86 4.34 5.36
N ASP A 199 -0.72 5.66 5.28
CA ASP A 199 -1.61 6.61 5.95
C ASP A 199 -2.90 6.82 5.17
N ARG A 200 -2.79 6.74 3.83
CA ARG A 200 -3.86 6.99 2.88
C ARG A 200 -3.70 6.11 1.65
N LEU A 201 -4.81 5.80 1.01
CA LEU A 201 -4.89 4.96 -0.18
C LEU A 201 -5.39 5.77 -1.37
N LEU A 202 -4.88 5.45 -2.54
CA LEU A 202 -5.42 5.81 -3.85
C LEU A 202 -5.81 4.51 -4.53
N ILE A 203 -7.08 4.31 -4.82
CA ILE A 203 -7.58 3.09 -5.48
C ILE A 203 -7.76 3.39 -6.96
N ILE A 204 -7.06 2.63 -7.80
CA ILE A 204 -7.13 2.74 -9.26
C ILE A 204 -7.77 1.50 -9.87
N GLN A 205 -8.69 1.71 -10.80
CA GLN A 205 -9.33 0.68 -11.60
C GLN A 205 -9.51 1.18 -13.04
N ASP A 206 -9.21 0.34 -14.03
CA ASP A 206 -9.37 0.64 -15.46
C ASP A 206 -8.72 1.97 -15.89
N GLY A 207 -7.64 2.35 -15.23
CA GLY A 207 -6.91 3.57 -15.51
C GLY A 207 -7.47 4.84 -14.86
N GLU A 208 -8.45 4.75 -13.96
CA GLU A 208 -9.08 5.86 -13.27
C GLU A 208 -8.99 5.71 -11.75
N ILE A 209 -8.88 6.81 -10.99
CA ILE A 209 -8.98 6.77 -9.54
C ILE A 209 -10.46 6.65 -9.17
N VAL A 210 -10.83 5.53 -8.55
CA VAL A 210 -12.20 5.25 -8.12
C VAL A 210 -12.50 5.70 -6.70
N ASP A 211 -11.48 5.73 -5.82
CA ASP A 211 -11.60 6.26 -4.47
C ASP A 211 -10.22 6.66 -3.90
N GLN A 212 -10.22 7.55 -2.89
CA GLN A 212 -9.02 7.97 -2.19
C GLN A 212 -9.33 8.42 -0.77
N GLY A 213 -8.45 8.13 0.18
CA GLY A 213 -8.61 8.51 1.58
C GLY A 213 -7.94 7.55 2.54
N SER A 214 -8.16 7.73 3.84
CA SER A 214 -7.78 6.72 4.83
C SER A 214 -8.60 5.44 4.63
N GLU A 215 -8.10 4.32 5.16
CA GLU A 215 -8.84 3.06 5.16
C GLU A 215 -10.24 3.23 5.75
N GLU A 216 -10.34 3.98 6.86
CA GLU A 216 -11.60 4.26 7.54
C GLU A 216 -12.56 5.11 6.69
N ASP A 217 -12.04 6.11 5.96
CA ASP A 217 -12.87 6.97 5.11
C ASP A 217 -13.42 6.21 3.90
N ILE A 218 -12.59 5.38 3.27
CA ILE A 218 -12.98 4.52 2.14
C ILE A 218 -14.04 3.52 2.60
N ALA A 219 -13.79 2.84 3.73
CA ALA A 219 -14.73 1.89 4.31
C ALA A 219 -16.08 2.52 4.63
N ARG A 220 -16.08 3.76 5.16
CA ARG A 220 -17.29 4.50 5.48
C ARG A 220 -18.10 4.89 4.24
N ARG A 221 -17.44 5.28 3.16
CA ARG A 221 -18.13 5.65 1.91
C ARG A 221 -18.77 4.45 1.22
N ILE A 222 -18.09 3.31 1.22
CA ILE A 222 -18.55 2.11 0.49
C ILE A 222 -19.46 1.24 1.37
N GLY A 223 -19.19 1.16 2.68
CA GLY A 223 -19.97 0.37 3.64
C GLY A 223 -21.35 0.94 3.99
N GLY A 224 -21.70 2.12 3.47
CA GLY A 224 -22.96 2.80 3.79
C GLY A 224 -23.05 3.14 5.27
N SER A 225 -24.23 2.88 5.89
CA SER A 225 -24.46 3.16 7.34
C SER A 225 -23.74 2.19 8.30
N ALA A 226 -23.03 1.18 7.82
CA ALA A 226 -22.30 0.20 8.63
C ALA A 226 -20.81 0.57 8.72
N ALA A 227 -20.47 1.59 9.53
CA ALA A 227 -19.10 2.11 9.66
C ALA A 227 -18.18 1.25 10.54
N VAL A 228 -18.70 0.31 11.31
CA VAL A 228 -17.94 -0.52 12.26
C VAL A 228 -18.28 -1.99 12.06
N ALA A 229 -17.29 -2.79 11.75
CA ALA A 229 -17.38 -4.25 11.82
C ALA A 229 -16.88 -4.70 13.18
N ILE A 230 -17.60 -5.66 13.81
CA ILE A 230 -17.23 -6.27 15.07
C ILE A 230 -17.20 -7.78 14.85
N GLU A 231 -16.10 -8.43 15.21
CA GLU A 231 -16.01 -9.88 15.23
C GLU A 231 -16.32 -10.40 16.62
N VAL A 232 -17.20 -11.40 16.67
CA VAL A 232 -17.67 -12.01 17.91
C VAL A 232 -17.54 -13.53 17.80
N ASP A 233 -16.79 -14.12 18.71
CA ASP A 233 -16.70 -15.57 18.86
C ASP A 233 -17.60 -15.99 20.02
N VAL A 234 -18.58 -16.87 19.73
CA VAL A 234 -19.53 -17.35 20.68
C VAL A 234 -19.49 -18.90 20.72
N ALA A 235 -19.44 -19.49 21.91
CA ALA A 235 -19.59 -20.93 22.03
C ALA A 235 -21.03 -21.29 21.79
N GLY A 236 -21.28 -22.26 20.89
CA GLY A 236 -22.62 -22.72 20.55
C GLY A 236 -22.99 -22.63 19.09
N GLY A 237 -24.25 -22.93 18.79
CA GLY A 237 -24.77 -22.93 17.42
C GLY A 237 -24.99 -21.52 16.85
N PRO A 238 -24.90 -21.37 15.52
CA PRO A 238 -24.99 -20.07 14.84
C PRO A 238 -26.36 -19.41 14.96
N ASP A 239 -27.45 -20.19 15.00
CA ASP A 239 -28.82 -19.66 14.94
C ASP A 239 -29.18 -18.83 16.18
N ALA A 240 -28.83 -19.33 17.39
CA ALA A 240 -29.05 -18.62 18.62
C ALA A 240 -28.28 -17.31 18.70
N ALA A 241 -27.00 -17.34 18.26
CA ALA A 241 -26.14 -16.16 18.23
C ALA A 241 -26.65 -15.13 17.22
N LEU A 242 -27.06 -15.56 16.01
CA LEU A 242 -27.64 -14.66 15.00
C LEU A 242 -28.94 -14.02 15.48
N SER A 243 -29.81 -14.78 16.17
CA SER A 243 -31.07 -14.25 16.71
C SER A 243 -30.83 -13.15 17.74
N VAL A 244 -29.90 -13.36 18.68
CA VAL A 244 -29.51 -12.36 19.68
C VAL A 244 -28.93 -11.11 19.02
N LEU A 245 -27.98 -11.27 18.08
CA LEU A 245 -27.26 -10.16 17.48
C LEU A 245 -28.11 -9.34 16.53
N ASN A 246 -28.96 -9.97 15.70
CA ASN A 246 -29.81 -9.21 14.77
C ASN A 246 -30.99 -8.52 15.50
N GLY A 247 -31.30 -8.93 16.74
CA GLY A 247 -32.30 -8.26 17.58
C GLY A 247 -31.80 -7.00 18.29
N LEU A 248 -30.49 -6.68 18.20
CA LEU A 248 -29.90 -5.54 18.87
C LEU A 248 -30.10 -4.23 18.09
N THR A 249 -30.57 -3.20 18.79
CA THR A 249 -30.67 -1.84 18.23
C THR A 249 -29.30 -1.32 17.85
N GLY A 250 -29.17 -0.87 16.60
CA GLY A 250 -27.91 -0.33 16.06
C GLY A 250 -27.06 -1.35 15.29
N VAL A 251 -27.43 -2.63 15.32
CA VAL A 251 -26.87 -3.66 14.42
C VAL A 251 -27.55 -3.56 13.07
N ALA A 252 -26.78 -3.34 12.03
CA ALA A 252 -27.28 -3.31 10.66
C ALA A 252 -27.42 -4.75 10.10
N ARG A 253 -26.45 -5.61 10.42
CA ARG A 253 -26.42 -7.02 9.96
C ARG A 253 -25.47 -7.84 10.83
N ALA A 254 -25.85 -9.10 11.13
CA ALA A 254 -24.96 -10.12 11.66
C ALA A 254 -24.85 -11.29 10.68
N THR A 255 -23.63 -11.78 10.43
CA THR A 255 -23.35 -12.91 9.52
C THR A 255 -22.35 -13.87 10.14
N VAL A 256 -22.52 -15.18 9.88
CA VAL A 256 -21.55 -16.20 10.30
C VAL A 256 -20.35 -16.18 9.35
N LEU A 257 -19.14 -16.03 9.89
CA LEU A 257 -17.89 -16.11 9.14
C LEU A 257 -17.33 -17.53 9.13
N LYS A 258 -17.37 -18.19 10.30
CA LYS A 258 -16.73 -19.49 10.49
C LYS A 258 -17.41 -20.24 11.65
N GLN A 259 -17.42 -21.56 11.56
CA GLN A 259 -17.78 -22.45 12.67
C GLN A 259 -16.71 -23.55 12.79
N ALA A 260 -16.06 -23.63 13.94
CA ALA A 260 -15.02 -24.63 14.20
C ALA A 260 -14.88 -24.88 15.71
N GLY A 261 -14.69 -26.17 16.11
CA GLY A 261 -14.42 -26.54 17.51
C GLY A 261 -15.48 -26.13 18.51
N GLY A 262 -16.76 -26.08 18.10
CA GLY A 262 -17.88 -25.66 18.98
C GLY A 262 -17.99 -24.14 19.17
N VAL A 263 -17.14 -23.36 18.48
CA VAL A 263 -17.20 -21.89 18.49
C VAL A 263 -17.69 -21.40 17.14
N THR A 264 -18.63 -20.46 17.16
CA THR A 264 -19.13 -19.75 15.99
C THR A 264 -18.54 -18.34 15.99
N THR A 265 -17.81 -18.00 14.93
CA THR A 265 -17.32 -16.62 14.67
C THR A 265 -18.35 -15.88 13.83
N LEU A 266 -18.85 -14.77 14.35
CA LEU A 266 -19.82 -13.92 13.66
C LEU A 266 -19.21 -12.54 13.40
N ARG A 267 -19.64 -11.93 12.31
CA ARG A 267 -19.41 -10.52 12.01
C ARG A 267 -20.70 -9.75 12.24
N VAL A 268 -20.57 -8.65 12.95
CA VAL A 268 -21.66 -7.70 13.22
C VAL A 268 -21.29 -6.36 12.60
N ASP A 269 -22.09 -5.88 11.69
CA ASP A 269 -21.94 -4.57 11.06
C ASP A 269 -22.87 -3.56 11.74
N SER A 270 -22.31 -2.40 12.13
CA SER A 270 -23.03 -1.35 12.88
C SER A 270 -22.53 0.05 12.53
N ALA A 271 -23.31 1.09 12.83
CA ALA A 271 -22.92 2.48 12.61
C ALA A 271 -21.92 3.00 13.65
N THR A 272 -21.87 2.40 14.83
CA THR A 272 -21.04 2.78 15.98
C THR A 272 -20.43 1.56 16.64
N ASP A 273 -19.40 1.76 17.47
CA ASP A 273 -18.80 0.66 18.24
C ASP A 273 -19.78 0.13 19.31
N LEU A 274 -20.40 -1.00 19.02
CA LEU A 274 -21.37 -1.67 19.88
C LEU A 274 -20.79 -2.81 20.71
N ARG A 275 -19.47 -3.00 20.79
CA ARG A 275 -18.85 -4.15 21.48
C ARG A 275 -19.37 -4.36 22.89
N ALA A 276 -19.52 -3.30 23.68
CA ALA A 276 -20.06 -3.42 25.04
C ALA A 276 -21.53 -3.88 25.08
N HIS A 277 -22.35 -3.43 24.12
CA HIS A 277 -23.75 -3.82 24.00
C HIS A 277 -23.88 -5.27 23.52
N ILE A 278 -23.10 -5.65 22.53
CA ILE A 278 -23.02 -7.00 21.99
C ILE A 278 -22.58 -7.99 23.08
N ALA A 279 -21.50 -7.69 23.81
CA ALA A 279 -21.00 -8.53 24.88
C ALA A 279 -22.11 -8.81 25.93
N ARG A 280 -22.82 -7.75 26.36
CA ARG A 280 -23.93 -7.88 27.32
C ARG A 280 -25.07 -8.71 26.77
N ALA A 281 -25.47 -8.49 25.54
CA ALA A 281 -26.60 -9.20 24.93
C ALA A 281 -26.30 -10.69 24.73
N VAL A 282 -25.08 -11.03 24.29
CA VAL A 282 -24.64 -12.43 24.14
C VAL A 282 -24.73 -13.17 25.48
N VAL A 283 -24.18 -12.58 26.55
CA VAL A 283 -24.18 -13.16 27.89
C VAL A 283 -25.62 -13.25 28.44
N MET A 284 -26.42 -12.18 28.30
CA MET A 284 -27.83 -12.21 28.76
C MET A 284 -28.70 -13.15 27.93
N GLY A 285 -28.35 -13.42 26.69
CA GLY A 285 -28.96 -14.42 25.81
C GLY A 285 -28.59 -15.86 26.16
N GLY A 286 -27.82 -16.08 27.24
CA GLY A 286 -27.42 -17.41 27.70
C GLY A 286 -26.33 -18.06 26.85
N LEU A 287 -25.57 -17.26 26.12
CA LEU A 287 -24.45 -17.71 25.26
C LEU A 287 -23.11 -17.34 25.90
N ASP A 288 -22.14 -18.21 25.74
CA ASP A 288 -20.77 -17.95 26.22
C ASP A 288 -19.99 -17.13 25.21
N LEU A 289 -19.64 -15.89 25.58
CA LEU A 289 -18.78 -15.03 24.79
C LEU A 289 -17.32 -15.48 24.96
N VAL A 290 -16.68 -15.86 23.84
CA VAL A 290 -15.29 -16.32 23.83
C VAL A 290 -14.34 -15.16 23.50
N ARG A 291 -14.69 -14.34 22.51
CA ARG A 291 -13.91 -13.19 22.06
C ARG A 291 -14.80 -12.13 21.44
N ILE A 292 -14.45 -10.87 21.62
CA ILE A 292 -15.05 -9.75 20.91
C ILE A 292 -13.98 -8.73 20.57
N ASP A 293 -13.81 -8.49 19.27
CA ASP A 293 -12.83 -7.54 18.75
C ASP A 293 -13.47 -6.58 17.73
N ARG A 294 -12.80 -5.47 17.47
CA ARG A 294 -13.07 -4.74 16.24
C ARG A 294 -12.69 -5.65 15.08
N GLY A 295 -13.68 -6.07 14.34
CA GLY A 295 -13.45 -6.72 13.06
C GLY A 295 -12.74 -5.75 12.14
N GLN A 296 -11.75 -6.22 11.41
CA GLN A 296 -11.24 -5.43 10.29
C GLN A 296 -12.40 -5.23 9.34
N VAL A 297 -12.71 -3.98 9.03
CA VAL A 297 -13.54 -3.68 7.87
C VAL A 297 -12.81 -4.35 6.71
N ARG A 298 -13.37 -5.40 6.13
CA ARG A 298 -12.71 -6.09 5.03
C ARG A 298 -12.75 -5.16 3.83
N LEU A 299 -11.79 -4.27 3.73
CA LEU A 299 -11.48 -3.56 2.49
C LEU A 299 -11.33 -4.55 1.32
N GLU A 300 -10.95 -5.81 1.61
CA GLU A 300 -10.93 -6.90 0.61
C GLU A 300 -12.31 -7.15 0.00
N ALA A 301 -13.38 -7.20 0.81
CA ALA A 301 -14.75 -7.34 0.30
C ALA A 301 -15.19 -6.10 -0.48
N ILE A 302 -14.76 -4.93 -0.03
CA ILE A 302 -14.98 -3.64 -0.67
C ILE A 302 -14.21 -3.55 -1.98
N PHE A 303 -12.94 -3.95 -1.98
CA PHE A 303 -12.10 -3.99 -3.16
C PHE A 303 -12.65 -4.97 -4.20
N LEU A 304 -13.15 -6.15 -3.78
CA LEU A 304 -13.85 -7.09 -4.65
C LEU A 304 -15.13 -6.49 -5.22
N GLN A 305 -15.96 -5.82 -4.42
CA GLN A 305 -17.16 -5.13 -4.91
C GLN A 305 -16.84 -4.03 -5.92
N LEU A 306 -15.79 -3.22 -5.69
CA LEU A 306 -15.35 -2.20 -6.63
C LEU A 306 -14.85 -2.83 -7.94
N THR A 307 -14.22 -4.02 -7.86
CA THR A 307 -13.69 -4.72 -9.04
C THR A 307 -14.75 -5.54 -9.78
N GLU A 308 -15.78 -6.07 -9.09
CA GLU A 308 -16.88 -6.89 -9.69
C GLU A 308 -17.97 -6.05 -10.38
N THR A 309 -18.14 -4.79 -10.01
CA THR A 309 -19.27 -3.95 -10.50
C THR A 309 -19.19 -3.61 -12.01
N LYS A 310 -18.16 -4.00 -12.72
CA LYS A 310 -18.00 -3.74 -14.18
C LYS A 310 -17.99 -4.98 -15.08
N GLU A 311 -18.21 -6.19 -14.54
CA GLU A 311 -18.40 -7.39 -15.38
C GLU A 311 -19.87 -7.64 -15.76
N MET A 312 -20.64 -6.61 -16.08
CA MET A 312 -21.90 -6.84 -16.78
C MET A 312 -21.68 -6.73 -18.30
N PRO A 313 -21.89 -7.83 -19.05
CA PRO A 313 -21.69 -7.84 -20.50
C PRO A 313 -22.77 -7.03 -21.18
N SER A 314 -22.36 -6.26 -22.17
CA SER A 314 -23.23 -5.77 -23.25
C SER A 314 -23.59 -6.91 -24.20
#